data_484d83c99d5e968c578291c5a52c70ee
#
_entry.id   484d83c99d5e968c578291c5a52c70ee
#
_cell.length_a   1.000
_cell.length_b   1.000
_cell.length_c   1.000
_cell.angle_alpha   90.00
_cell.angle_beta   90.00
_cell.angle_gamma   90.00
#
_symmetry.space_group_name_H-M   'P 1'
#
loop_
_entity.id
_entity.type
_entity.pdbx_description
1 polymer ?
#
loop_
_entity_poly.entity_id
_entity_poly.type
_entity_poly.pdbx_seq_one_letter_code
_entity_poly.pdbx_strand_id
1 'polypeptide(L)'
;MEKDSCREVNMKIGFGSDHAAIELKSVLFEHLKSKGYECVDFGAYSPDQKVDYPIAGRKVAEAIRRGDIDKGVLVCGTGVGISLAANKVPGIRAGVCSDCFTAKMVKEHNHCQIIAMGQRVVGTELAKMIVDNFFEAEELGGRHANRVDMITQIERDYGYADAPIK
;
A
#
# COMPACT_ATOMS: atom_id res chain seq x y z
N MET A 1 -12.12 -2.21 -32.03
CA MET A 1 -10.71 -1.84 -31.82
C MET A 1 -10.42 -2.09 -30.34
N GLU A 2 -9.95 -3.31 -30.06
CA GLU A 2 -9.51 -3.70 -28.71
C GLU A 2 -8.24 -2.91 -28.39
N LYS A 3 -8.28 -2.13 -27.32
CA LYS A 3 -7.07 -1.61 -26.72
C LYS A 3 -6.40 -2.78 -25.98
N ASP A 4 -5.51 -3.47 -26.66
CA ASP A 4 -4.50 -4.31 -26.05
C ASP A 4 -3.66 -3.42 -25.12
N SER A 5 -4.05 -3.36 -23.85
CA SER A 5 -3.18 -2.85 -22.82
C SER A 5 -2.24 -3.99 -22.40
N CYS A 6 -1.18 -4.19 -23.16
CA CYS A 6 0.03 -4.80 -22.61
C CYS A 6 0.55 -3.85 -21.51
N ARG A 7 -0.06 -3.90 -20.31
CA ARG A 7 0.60 -3.41 -19.12
C ARG A 7 1.79 -4.34 -18.90
N GLU A 8 2.98 -3.79 -19.00
CA GLU A 8 4.16 -4.47 -18.48
C GLU A 8 3.91 -4.71 -16.98
N VAL A 9 3.44 -5.90 -16.64
CA VAL A 9 3.17 -6.29 -15.24
C VAL A 9 4.50 -6.69 -14.62
N ASN A 10 5.41 -5.74 -14.51
CA ASN A 10 6.68 -5.93 -13.81
C ASN A 10 6.65 -5.24 -12.44
N MET A 11 5.43 -4.86 -11.96
CA MET A 11 5.25 -4.20 -10.68
C MET A 11 5.40 -5.23 -9.55
N LYS A 12 6.28 -4.93 -8.60
CA LYS A 12 6.53 -5.73 -7.41
C LYS A 12 5.78 -5.16 -6.21
N ILE A 13 4.91 -5.95 -5.60
CA ILE A 13 4.03 -5.55 -4.50
C ILE A 13 4.44 -6.26 -3.21
N GLY A 14 4.73 -5.48 -2.17
CA GLY A 14 4.99 -5.99 -0.83
C GLY A 14 3.72 -6.11 0.01
N PHE A 15 3.60 -7.20 0.74
CA PHE A 15 2.48 -7.45 1.65
C PHE A 15 2.97 -7.53 3.08
N GLY A 16 2.25 -6.88 4.00
CA GLY A 16 2.54 -6.96 5.42
C GLY A 16 1.27 -6.97 6.26
N SER A 17 1.29 -7.74 7.35
CA SER A 17 0.20 -7.75 8.33
C SER A 17 0.72 -7.98 9.75
N ASP A 18 -0.11 -7.66 10.75
CA ASP A 18 0.05 -8.24 12.07
C ASP A 18 -0.47 -9.70 12.10
N HIS A 19 -0.30 -10.35 13.25
CA HIS A 19 -0.74 -11.74 13.43
C HIS A 19 -2.26 -11.93 13.38
N ALA A 20 -3.04 -10.86 13.56
CA ALA A 20 -4.51 -10.92 13.56
C ALA A 20 -5.11 -10.77 12.15
N ALA A 21 -4.31 -10.44 11.13
CA ALA A 21 -4.80 -10.11 9.79
C ALA A 21 -4.14 -10.92 8.66
N ILE A 22 -3.60 -12.08 8.98
CA ILE A 22 -2.91 -12.96 8.01
C ILE A 22 -3.88 -13.52 6.98
N GLU A 23 -5.12 -13.83 7.37
CA GLU A 23 -6.10 -14.42 6.47
C GLU A 23 -6.41 -13.48 5.30
N LEU A 24 -6.80 -12.25 5.58
CA LEU A 24 -7.10 -11.27 4.53
C LEU A 24 -5.85 -10.93 3.70
N LYS A 25 -4.67 -10.80 4.34
CA LYS A 25 -3.41 -10.61 3.61
C LYS A 25 -3.18 -11.74 2.61
N SER A 26 -3.36 -13.00 3.02
CA SER A 26 -3.14 -14.16 2.15
C SER A 26 -4.10 -14.18 0.96
N VAL A 27 -5.37 -13.85 1.18
CA VAL A 27 -6.35 -13.76 0.11
C VAL A 27 -5.97 -12.69 -0.91
N LEU A 28 -5.58 -11.50 -0.45
CA LEU A 28 -5.17 -10.40 -1.35
C LEU A 28 -3.86 -10.70 -2.07
N PHE A 29 -2.93 -11.38 -1.41
CA PHE A 29 -1.68 -11.84 -2.01
C PHE A 29 -1.94 -12.78 -3.21
N GLU A 30 -2.74 -13.83 -3.01
CA GLU A 30 -3.09 -14.75 -4.08
C GLU A 30 -3.93 -14.08 -5.19
N HIS A 31 -4.83 -13.16 -4.82
CA HIS A 31 -5.63 -12.41 -5.77
C HIS A 31 -4.75 -11.57 -6.72
N LEU A 32 -3.83 -10.76 -6.21
CA LEU A 32 -2.96 -9.93 -7.04
C LEU A 32 -1.91 -10.76 -7.80
N LYS A 33 -1.40 -11.84 -7.19
CA LYS A 33 -0.52 -12.80 -7.87
C LYS A 33 -1.22 -13.45 -9.06
N SER A 34 -2.50 -13.82 -8.94
CA SER A 34 -3.28 -14.39 -10.05
C SER A 34 -3.51 -13.41 -11.21
N LYS A 35 -3.40 -12.11 -10.95
CA LYS A 35 -3.46 -11.03 -11.95
C LYS A 35 -2.10 -10.73 -12.60
N GLY A 36 -1.05 -11.45 -12.23
CA GLY A 36 0.28 -11.36 -12.85
C GLY A 36 1.27 -10.42 -12.13
N TYR A 37 0.90 -9.87 -10.95
CA TYR A 37 1.84 -9.06 -10.17
C TYR A 37 2.90 -9.94 -9.48
N GLU A 38 4.12 -9.43 -9.35
CA GLU A 38 5.13 -10.04 -8.50
C GLU A 38 4.86 -9.67 -7.03
N CYS A 39 4.52 -10.66 -6.20
CA CYS A 39 4.13 -10.43 -4.80
C CYS A 39 5.20 -10.94 -3.83
N VAL A 40 5.55 -10.10 -2.82
CA VAL A 40 6.54 -10.41 -1.78
C VAL A 40 5.88 -10.29 -0.41
N ASP A 41 5.95 -11.32 0.41
CA ASP A 41 5.40 -11.33 1.77
C ASP A 41 6.47 -10.95 2.80
N PHE A 42 6.21 -9.89 3.58
CA PHE A 42 7.06 -9.38 4.65
C PHE A 42 6.61 -9.81 6.06
N GLY A 43 5.58 -10.68 6.16
CA GLY A 43 5.05 -11.22 7.42
C GLY A 43 3.84 -10.42 7.94
N ALA A 44 3.19 -10.79 9.10
CA ALA A 44 3.41 -12.06 9.80
C ALA A 44 3.07 -13.27 8.94
N TYR A 45 3.72 -14.41 9.19
CA TYR A 45 3.55 -15.64 8.39
C TYR A 45 2.64 -16.68 9.05
N SER A 46 2.45 -16.59 10.38
CA SER A 46 1.63 -17.50 11.17
C SER A 46 0.89 -16.74 12.27
N PRO A 47 -0.35 -17.12 12.62
CA PRO A 47 -1.08 -16.54 13.74
C PRO A 47 -0.34 -16.69 15.09
N ASP A 48 0.49 -17.72 15.22
CA ASP A 48 1.29 -17.98 16.42
C ASP A 48 2.51 -17.05 16.52
N GLN A 49 2.91 -16.45 15.42
CA GLN A 49 3.97 -15.46 15.35
C GLN A 49 3.44 -14.09 15.77
N LYS A 50 3.62 -13.72 17.04
CA LYS A 50 3.23 -12.38 17.50
C LYS A 50 4.08 -11.31 16.82
N VAL A 51 3.50 -10.66 15.83
CA VAL A 51 4.08 -9.51 15.12
C VAL A 51 3.18 -8.32 15.32
N ASP A 52 3.73 -7.27 15.92
CA ASP A 52 3.02 -6.01 16.07
C ASP A 52 2.94 -5.27 14.73
N TYR A 53 1.78 -4.65 14.45
CA TYR A 53 1.53 -3.95 13.19
C TYR A 53 2.59 -2.89 12.81
N PRO A 54 3.23 -2.15 13.76
CA PRO A 54 4.25 -1.17 13.38
C PRO A 54 5.48 -1.80 12.72
N ILE A 55 5.85 -3.02 13.13
CA ILE A 55 6.98 -3.74 12.55
C ILE A 55 6.69 -4.08 11.09
N ALA A 56 5.50 -4.63 10.81
CA ALA A 56 5.10 -5.00 9.46
C ALA A 56 4.94 -3.76 8.55
N GLY A 57 4.28 -2.71 9.04
CA GLY A 57 4.11 -1.46 8.29
C GLY A 57 5.44 -0.82 7.93
N ARG A 58 6.37 -0.75 8.88
CA ARG A 58 7.72 -0.23 8.66
C ARG A 58 8.51 -1.04 7.62
N LYS A 59 8.49 -2.37 7.71
CA LYS A 59 9.22 -3.24 6.76
C LYS A 59 8.82 -2.99 5.31
N VAL A 60 7.52 -2.95 5.02
CA VAL A 60 7.01 -2.70 3.66
C VAL A 60 7.37 -1.28 3.22
N ALA A 61 7.18 -0.28 4.06
CA ALA A 61 7.51 1.11 3.76
C ALA A 61 9.01 1.31 3.45
N GLU A 62 9.90 0.73 4.26
CA GLU A 62 11.34 0.77 4.03
C GLU A 62 11.75 0.02 2.76
N ALA A 63 11.09 -1.09 2.42
CA ALA A 63 11.36 -1.83 1.19
C ALA A 63 10.99 -1.01 -0.06
N ILE A 64 9.88 -0.26 -0.03
CA ILE A 64 9.54 0.70 -1.09
C ILE A 64 10.62 1.79 -1.18
N ARG A 65 11.01 2.36 -0.05
CA ARG A 65 12.02 3.42 -0.03
C ARG A 65 13.37 2.99 -0.59
N ARG A 66 13.77 1.74 -0.37
CA ARG A 66 15.02 1.19 -0.95
C ARG A 66 14.89 0.81 -2.43
N GLY A 67 13.66 0.77 -2.97
CA GLY A 67 13.41 0.31 -4.33
C GLY A 67 13.40 -1.22 -4.48
N ASP A 68 13.25 -1.96 -3.39
CA ASP A 68 13.14 -3.43 -3.41
C ASP A 68 11.78 -3.88 -3.96
N ILE A 69 10.75 -3.05 -3.74
CA ILE A 69 9.37 -3.21 -4.21
C ILE A 69 8.79 -1.85 -4.62
N ASP A 70 7.74 -1.85 -5.45
CA ASP A 70 7.15 -0.61 -6.00
C ASP A 70 5.99 -0.09 -5.17
N LYS A 71 5.14 -0.97 -4.66
CA LYS A 71 3.89 -0.66 -3.95
C LYS A 71 3.69 -1.62 -2.77
N GLY A 72 2.75 -1.29 -1.88
CA GLY A 72 2.47 -2.11 -0.71
C GLY A 72 0.97 -2.29 -0.42
N VAL A 73 0.65 -3.44 0.14
CA VAL A 73 -0.66 -3.77 0.75
C VAL A 73 -0.43 -4.13 2.21
N LEU A 74 -1.07 -3.38 3.11
CA LEU A 74 -0.94 -3.57 4.54
C LEU A 74 -2.29 -3.93 5.17
N VAL A 75 -2.31 -4.94 6.03
CA VAL A 75 -3.53 -5.38 6.71
C VAL A 75 -3.29 -5.51 8.21
N CYS A 76 -4.18 -4.92 9.00
CA CYS A 76 -4.26 -5.18 10.45
C CYS A 76 -5.74 -5.25 10.86
N GLY A 77 -6.07 -5.13 12.13
CA GLY A 77 -7.46 -5.18 12.56
C GLY A 77 -8.35 -4.12 11.93
N THR A 78 -7.86 -2.88 11.81
CA THR A 78 -8.59 -1.72 11.22
C THR A 78 -7.90 -1.09 10.02
N GLY A 79 -6.65 -1.41 9.77
CA GLY A 79 -5.80 -0.74 8.77
C GLY A 79 -5.16 0.56 9.26
N VAL A 80 -5.68 1.16 10.35
CA VAL A 80 -5.26 2.48 10.82
C VAL A 80 -3.84 2.45 11.40
N GLY A 81 -3.59 1.60 12.39
CA GLY A 81 -2.30 1.56 13.09
C GLY A 81 -1.14 1.23 12.15
N ILE A 82 -1.31 0.25 11.26
CA ILE A 82 -0.28 -0.16 10.33
C ILE A 82 0.03 0.92 9.27
N SER A 83 -0.98 1.69 8.85
CA SER A 83 -0.79 2.82 7.94
C SER A 83 -0.06 3.98 8.61
N LEU A 84 -0.40 4.27 9.88
CA LEU A 84 0.30 5.30 10.67
C LEU A 84 1.79 4.97 10.79
N ALA A 85 2.13 3.71 11.05
CA ALA A 85 3.51 3.26 11.11
C ALA A 85 4.24 3.42 9.78
N ALA A 86 3.62 3.02 8.68
CA ALA A 86 4.18 3.19 7.33
C ALA A 86 4.40 4.67 6.98
N ASN A 87 3.46 5.55 7.33
CA ASN A 87 3.56 7.00 7.10
C ASN A 87 4.66 7.70 7.92
N LYS A 88 5.27 7.02 8.91
CA LYS A 88 6.44 7.55 9.63
C LYS A 88 7.75 7.33 8.89
N VAL A 89 7.75 6.54 7.83
CA VAL A 89 8.92 6.39 6.96
C VAL A 89 8.91 7.53 5.93
N PRO A 90 9.94 8.39 5.92
CA PRO A 90 9.95 9.56 5.05
C PRO A 90 9.74 9.23 3.58
N GLY A 91 8.88 10.02 2.92
CA GLY A 91 8.52 9.86 1.52
C GLY A 91 7.43 8.82 1.26
N ILE A 92 6.98 8.08 2.28
CA ILE A 92 5.92 7.08 2.14
C ILE A 92 4.56 7.69 2.46
N ARG A 93 3.59 7.41 1.59
CA ARG A 93 2.18 7.75 1.78
C ARG A 93 1.36 6.47 1.76
N ALA A 94 0.74 6.15 2.88
CA ALA A 94 -0.14 5.00 3.07
C ALA A 94 -1.55 5.50 3.37
N GLY A 95 -2.52 5.09 2.56
CA GLY A 95 -3.94 5.41 2.73
C GLY A 95 -4.74 4.24 3.28
N VAL A 96 -5.58 4.51 4.30
CA VAL A 96 -6.55 3.51 4.79
C VAL A 96 -7.79 3.58 3.92
N CYS A 97 -8.21 2.43 3.37
CA CYS A 97 -9.37 2.36 2.49
C CYS A 97 -10.32 1.24 2.93
N SER A 98 -11.61 1.56 3.01
CA SER A 98 -12.69 0.62 3.27
C SER A 98 -13.74 0.61 2.16
N ASP A 99 -13.49 1.33 1.07
CA ASP A 99 -14.34 1.43 -0.11
C ASP A 99 -13.52 1.64 -1.38
N CYS A 100 -14.11 1.34 -2.52
CA CYS A 100 -13.45 1.41 -3.83
C CYS A 100 -13.19 2.84 -4.29
N PHE A 101 -14.06 3.80 -3.94
CA PHE A 101 -13.88 5.18 -4.34
C PHE A 101 -12.66 5.79 -3.65
N THR A 102 -12.54 5.65 -2.32
CA THR A 102 -11.37 6.10 -1.58
C THR A 102 -10.09 5.44 -2.09
N ALA A 103 -10.12 4.13 -2.37
CA ALA A 103 -8.97 3.40 -2.90
C ALA A 103 -8.46 3.98 -4.23
N LYS A 104 -9.37 4.30 -5.15
CA LYS A 104 -9.03 4.98 -6.39
C LYS A 104 -8.46 6.37 -6.14
N MET A 105 -9.10 7.16 -5.28
CA MET A 105 -8.70 8.56 -5.02
C MET A 105 -7.36 8.68 -4.31
N VAL A 106 -7.02 7.80 -3.37
CA VAL A 106 -5.70 7.85 -2.69
C VAL A 106 -4.55 7.57 -3.66
N LYS A 107 -4.81 6.83 -4.73
CA LYS A 107 -3.85 6.62 -5.82
C LYS A 107 -3.82 7.84 -6.74
N GLU A 108 -4.95 8.24 -7.29
CA GLU A 108 -5.04 9.33 -8.27
C GLU A 108 -4.62 10.69 -7.70
N HIS A 109 -5.07 11.02 -6.49
CA HIS A 109 -4.92 12.36 -5.91
C HIS A 109 -3.76 12.49 -4.92
N ASN A 110 -3.44 11.42 -4.19
CA ASN A 110 -2.45 11.47 -3.12
C ASN A 110 -1.16 10.71 -3.47
N HIS A 111 -1.12 10.05 -4.63
CA HIS A 111 0.02 9.26 -5.08
C HIS A 111 0.52 8.29 -4.00
N CYS A 112 -0.42 7.64 -3.29
CA CYS A 112 -0.07 6.69 -2.26
C CYS A 112 0.67 5.49 -2.86
N GLN A 113 1.77 5.10 -2.22
CA GLN A 113 2.49 3.88 -2.57
C GLN A 113 1.89 2.66 -1.88
N ILE A 114 1.19 2.88 -0.75
CA ILE A 114 0.65 1.82 0.10
C ILE A 114 -0.85 2.03 0.29
N ILE A 115 -1.60 0.93 0.12
CA ILE A 115 -2.98 0.84 0.58
C ILE A 115 -3.06 -0.01 1.84
N ALA A 116 -3.81 0.43 2.84
CA ALA A 116 -4.02 -0.29 4.08
C ALA A 116 -5.51 -0.55 4.31
N MET A 117 -5.84 -1.68 4.92
CA MET A 117 -7.23 -2.03 5.24
C MET A 117 -7.34 -2.90 6.49
N GLY A 118 -8.55 -2.98 7.04
CA GLY A 118 -8.84 -3.72 8.25
C GLY A 118 -9.53 -5.05 7.99
N GLN A 119 -8.96 -6.16 8.45
CA GLN A 119 -9.59 -7.48 8.36
C GLN A 119 -10.93 -7.53 9.12
N ARG A 120 -11.10 -6.69 10.16
CA ARG A 120 -12.34 -6.60 10.93
C ARG A 120 -13.35 -5.61 10.35
N VAL A 121 -13.00 -4.92 9.26
CA VAL A 121 -13.79 -3.82 8.68
C VAL A 121 -14.34 -4.20 7.32
N VAL A 122 -13.52 -4.81 6.46
CA VAL A 122 -13.90 -5.14 5.09
C VAL A 122 -14.02 -6.65 4.89
N GLY A 123 -15.07 -7.06 4.19
CA GLY A 123 -15.21 -8.43 3.73
C GLY A 123 -14.27 -8.74 2.57
N THR A 124 -13.98 -10.02 2.36
CA THR A 124 -12.97 -10.50 1.39
C THR A 124 -13.22 -10.00 -0.03
N GLU A 125 -14.46 -10.08 -0.53
CA GLU A 125 -14.76 -9.67 -1.91
C GLU A 125 -14.65 -8.16 -2.09
N LEU A 126 -15.09 -7.37 -1.10
CA LEU A 126 -14.88 -5.93 -1.11
C LEU A 126 -13.39 -5.57 -1.06
N ALA A 127 -12.60 -6.28 -0.26
CA ALA A 127 -11.16 -6.06 -0.17
C ALA A 127 -10.44 -6.29 -1.52
N LYS A 128 -10.82 -7.33 -2.27
CA LYS A 128 -10.33 -7.56 -3.64
C LYS A 128 -10.68 -6.40 -4.57
N MET A 129 -11.92 -5.92 -4.54
CA MET A 129 -12.34 -4.76 -5.35
C MET A 129 -11.57 -3.49 -4.97
N ILE A 130 -11.31 -3.28 -3.68
CA ILE A 130 -10.55 -2.14 -3.16
C ILE A 130 -9.12 -2.15 -3.73
N VAL A 131 -8.39 -3.26 -3.64
CA VAL A 131 -7.03 -3.34 -4.19
C VAL A 131 -7.02 -3.22 -5.71
N ASP A 132 -8.00 -3.79 -6.41
CA ASP A 132 -8.12 -3.64 -7.86
C ASP A 132 -8.26 -2.17 -8.26
N ASN A 133 -9.17 -1.43 -7.61
CA ASN A 133 -9.34 0.00 -7.89
C ASN A 133 -8.09 0.83 -7.60
N PHE A 134 -7.30 0.44 -6.58
CA PHE A 134 -6.05 1.11 -6.26
C PHE A 134 -4.97 0.84 -7.33
N PHE A 135 -4.79 -0.41 -7.73
CA PHE A 135 -3.73 -0.79 -8.67
C PHE A 135 -4.04 -0.46 -10.13
N GLU A 136 -5.32 -0.35 -10.50
CA GLU A 136 -5.77 0.07 -11.83
C GLU A 136 -5.76 1.59 -12.03
N ALA A 137 -5.77 2.36 -10.95
CA ALA A 137 -5.75 3.83 -11.02
C ALA A 137 -4.34 4.36 -11.34
N GLU A 138 -4.30 5.51 -12.01
CA GLU A 138 -3.07 6.21 -12.36
C GLU A 138 -2.93 7.52 -11.58
N GLU A 139 -1.70 7.89 -11.23
CA GLU A 139 -1.41 9.13 -10.51
C GLU A 139 -1.70 10.34 -11.39
N LEU A 140 -2.55 11.26 -10.92
CA LEU A 140 -2.90 12.47 -11.64
C LEU A 140 -1.90 13.60 -11.34
N GLY A 141 -1.47 14.27 -12.39
CA GLY A 141 -0.58 15.43 -12.30
C GLY A 141 -1.28 16.73 -11.87
N GLY A 142 -0.67 17.85 -12.21
CA GLY A 142 -1.22 19.20 -11.99
C GLY A 142 -1.46 19.50 -10.51
N ARG A 143 -2.68 19.95 -10.17
CA ARG A 143 -3.04 20.34 -8.78
C ARG A 143 -2.84 19.22 -7.76
N HIS A 144 -2.95 17.96 -8.18
CA HIS A 144 -2.79 16.81 -7.28
C HIS A 144 -1.30 16.60 -6.96
N ALA A 145 -0.43 16.62 -7.96
CA ALA A 145 1.02 16.57 -7.77
C ALA A 145 1.50 17.72 -6.88
N ASN A 146 1.05 18.96 -7.14
CA ASN A 146 1.41 20.10 -6.31
C ASN A 146 1.04 19.91 -4.82
N ARG A 147 -0.10 19.29 -4.52
CA ARG A 147 -0.50 19.01 -3.13
C ARG A 147 0.34 17.90 -2.50
N VAL A 148 0.74 16.90 -3.28
CA VAL A 148 1.69 15.86 -2.82
C VAL A 148 3.05 16.47 -2.52
N ASP A 149 3.54 17.42 -3.35
CA ASP A 149 4.77 18.15 -3.09
C ASP A 149 4.70 18.98 -1.79
N MET A 150 3.55 19.57 -1.48
CA MET A 150 3.34 20.27 -0.20
C MET A 150 3.45 19.31 1.00
N ILE A 151 2.95 18.08 0.90
CA ILE A 151 3.11 17.06 1.94
C ILE A 151 4.59 16.69 2.11
N THR A 152 5.30 16.51 1.00
CA THR A 152 6.75 16.24 1.01
C THR A 152 7.53 17.43 1.62
N GLN A 153 7.10 18.67 1.36
CA GLN A 153 7.72 19.85 1.98
C GLN A 153 7.59 19.87 3.51
N ILE A 154 6.45 19.40 4.05
CA ILE A 154 6.27 19.25 5.50
C ILE A 154 7.31 18.31 6.09
N GLU A 155 7.60 17.19 5.42
CA GLU A 155 8.65 16.27 5.86
C GLU A 155 10.03 16.98 5.93
N ARG A 156 10.37 17.76 4.92
CA ARG A 156 11.64 18.54 4.87
C ARG A 156 11.72 19.58 5.99
N ASP A 157 10.66 20.33 6.21
CA ASP A 157 10.59 21.37 7.23
C ASP A 157 10.80 20.83 8.65
N TYR A 158 10.45 19.56 8.87
CA TYR A 158 10.67 18.87 10.14
C TYR A 158 11.95 18.02 10.18
N GLY A 159 12.83 18.16 9.19
CA GLY A 159 14.15 17.52 9.16
C GLY A 159 14.14 16.03 8.79
N TYR A 160 13.04 15.56 8.18
CA TYR A 160 13.03 14.24 7.58
C TYR A 160 13.86 14.30 6.29
N ALA A 161 14.94 13.52 6.25
CA ALA A 161 15.96 13.63 5.22
C ALA A 161 15.44 13.45 3.80
N ASP A 162 15.94 14.30 2.89
CA ASP A 162 15.80 14.18 1.45
C ASP A 162 16.41 12.86 0.95
N ALA A 163 15.61 11.80 0.93
CA ALA A 163 15.93 10.63 0.13
C ALA A 163 14.91 10.56 -0.99
N PRO A 164 15.34 10.72 -2.26
CA PRO A 164 14.42 10.52 -3.37
C PRO A 164 13.89 9.09 -3.33
N ILE A 165 12.58 8.97 -3.40
CA ILE A 165 11.94 7.71 -3.76
C ILE A 165 12.33 7.48 -5.22
N LYS A 166 13.04 6.40 -5.49
CA LYS A 166 13.40 6.00 -6.86
C LYS A 166 12.19 5.53 -7.62
#